data_c5c80f02ba1bb86e65aa28c4f1a90e0d
#
_entry.id   c5c80f02ba1bb86e65aa28c4f1a90e0d
#
_cell.length_a   1.000
_cell.length_b   1.000
_cell.length_c   1.000
_cell.angle_alpha   90.00
_cell.angle_beta   90.00
_cell.angle_gamma   90.00
#
_symmetry.space_group_name_H-M   'P 1'
#
loop_
_entity.id
_entity.type
_entity.pdbx_description
1 polymer ?
#
loop_
_entity_poly.entity_id
_entity_poly.type
_entity_poly.pdbx_seq_one_letter_code
_entity_poly.pdbx_strand_id
1 'polypeptide(L)'
;MPKNPDIKKVLVLGSGPIVIGQAAEFDYAGTQACRSLKEEGIEVVLLNSNPATIMTDKEIADEVYIEPLTVDVLEKIIAKEKPDSVLPTLGGQAGLNLGMELAEQGVLDKYGVKLIGTTAETIFKAEDRQAFKDTMEKIGEPCAASQVVNNVQDGIKFTNTIGYPVVLRPAFTLGGSGGGIAHNEQELVDILTNGLRLSRVGEVLVERCIAGWKEIEYEVMRDANGNCITVCNMENIDPVGVHTGDSIVVAPSQTLGDKEYQMLRTSALNIISELNITGGCNVQYALHPESFEYCVIEVNPRVSRSSALASKATGYPIAKVAAKIALGYTLDEIKNAITGKTYASFEPMLDYCVVKIPRLPFDKFITAKRTLTTQMKATGEVMSICNNFEGALMKAIRSLEQHVDSLMSYDFTD
;
A
#
# COMPACT_ATOMS: atom_id res chain seq x y z
N MET A 1 4.54 -26.75 10.46
CA MET A 1 5.76 -26.87 11.28
C MET A 1 5.99 -25.50 11.93
N PRO A 2 6.31 -25.43 13.19
CA PRO A 2 6.65 -24.16 13.82
C PRO A 2 7.85 -23.53 13.09
N LYS A 3 8.20 -22.31 13.43
CA LYS A 3 9.18 -21.44 12.78
C LYS A 3 10.40 -22.14 12.16
N ASN A 4 10.94 -21.55 11.11
CA ASN A 4 12.20 -22.02 10.51
C ASN A 4 13.33 -22.00 11.56
N PRO A 5 13.93 -23.16 11.91
CA PRO A 5 14.97 -23.25 12.95
C PRO A 5 16.28 -22.54 12.58
N ASP A 6 16.50 -22.24 11.31
CA ASP A 6 17.70 -21.56 10.82
C ASP A 6 17.65 -20.04 11.07
N ILE A 7 16.47 -19.47 11.35
CA ILE A 7 16.31 -18.03 11.63
C ILE A 7 16.43 -17.80 13.14
N LYS A 8 17.49 -17.12 13.55
CA LYS A 8 17.79 -16.79 14.96
C LYS A 8 17.93 -15.29 15.19
N LYS A 9 18.43 -14.56 14.19
CA LYS A 9 18.66 -13.12 14.25
C LYS A 9 18.17 -12.44 12.99
N VAL A 10 17.26 -11.48 13.13
CA VAL A 10 16.61 -10.76 12.02
C VAL A 10 16.91 -9.27 12.07
N LEU A 11 17.37 -8.72 10.95
CA LEU A 11 17.47 -7.29 10.73
C LEU A 11 16.15 -6.76 10.16
N VAL A 12 15.45 -5.93 10.93
CA VAL A 12 14.20 -5.27 10.51
C VAL A 12 14.53 -3.89 9.95
N LEU A 13 14.02 -3.60 8.76
CA LEU A 13 14.16 -2.29 8.13
C LEU A 13 12.98 -1.39 8.50
N GLY A 14 13.27 -0.22 9.04
CA GLY A 14 12.28 0.80 9.38
C GLY A 14 11.85 1.62 8.15
N SER A 15 10.90 2.53 8.39
CA SER A 15 10.25 3.35 7.36
C SER A 15 10.94 4.69 7.10
N GLY A 16 11.99 5.01 7.85
CA GLY A 16 12.65 6.31 7.75
C GLY A 16 11.90 7.44 8.45
N PRO A 17 12.12 8.70 8.03
CA PRO A 17 11.47 9.85 8.64
C PRO A 17 9.97 9.87 8.32
N ILE A 18 9.19 10.46 9.23
CA ILE A 18 7.77 10.74 8.98
C ILE A 18 7.68 11.92 8.00
N VAL A 19 7.20 11.64 6.81
CA VAL A 19 6.96 12.64 5.77
C VAL A 19 5.52 12.57 5.29
N ILE A 20 5.01 13.62 4.64
CA ILE A 20 3.71 13.57 3.99
C ILE A 20 3.74 12.45 2.93
N GLY A 21 2.82 11.50 3.02
CA GLY A 21 2.79 10.31 2.17
C GLY A 21 3.40 9.05 2.78
N GLN A 22 4.21 9.18 3.85
CA GLN A 22 4.71 8.07 4.66
C GLN A 22 4.43 8.39 6.13
N ALA A 23 3.33 7.93 6.64
CA ALA A 23 2.83 8.33 7.93
C ALA A 23 3.27 7.40 9.07
N ALA A 24 2.89 7.75 10.31
CA ALA A 24 3.23 7.04 11.54
C ALA A 24 2.73 5.58 11.60
N GLU A 25 1.86 5.15 10.70
CA GLU A 25 1.34 3.78 10.60
C GLU A 25 2.44 2.75 10.36
N PHE A 26 3.52 3.13 9.67
CA PHE A 26 4.66 2.23 9.47
C PHE A 26 5.49 2.04 10.74
N ASP A 27 5.51 3.03 11.63
CA ASP A 27 6.13 2.87 12.96
C ASP A 27 5.41 1.79 13.77
N TYR A 28 4.07 1.79 13.72
CA TYR A 28 3.28 0.73 14.32
C TYR A 28 3.61 -0.65 13.73
N ALA A 29 3.65 -0.76 12.41
CA ALA A 29 3.92 -2.02 11.73
C ALA A 29 5.30 -2.59 12.10
N GLY A 30 6.34 -1.77 12.05
CA GLY A 30 7.70 -2.17 12.43
C GLY A 30 7.84 -2.52 13.90
N THR A 31 7.19 -1.75 14.80
CA THR A 31 7.16 -2.06 16.24
C THR A 31 6.49 -3.41 16.50
N GLN A 32 5.35 -3.69 15.87
CA GLN A 32 4.65 -4.97 16.04
C GLN A 32 5.46 -6.14 15.45
N ALA A 33 6.18 -5.91 14.36
CA ALA A 33 7.10 -6.91 13.81
C ALA A 33 8.20 -7.27 14.81
N CYS A 34 8.92 -6.29 15.34
CA CYS A 34 9.97 -6.51 16.32
C CYS A 34 9.44 -7.28 17.54
N ARG A 35 8.30 -6.86 18.08
CA ARG A 35 7.65 -7.57 19.20
C ARG A 35 7.30 -9.01 18.87
N SER A 36 6.70 -9.23 17.70
CA SER A 36 6.31 -10.57 17.28
C SER A 36 7.52 -11.50 17.09
N LEU A 37 8.62 -10.99 16.55
CA LEU A 37 9.87 -11.73 16.42
C LEU A 37 10.47 -12.08 17.79
N LYS A 38 10.50 -11.12 18.73
CA LYS A 38 10.98 -11.36 20.10
C LYS A 38 10.10 -12.35 20.87
N GLU A 39 8.77 -12.31 20.70
CA GLU A 39 7.84 -13.31 21.26
C GLU A 39 8.18 -14.73 20.81
N GLU A 40 8.77 -14.89 19.61
CA GLU A 40 9.23 -16.17 19.07
C GLU A 40 10.68 -16.51 19.43
N GLY A 41 11.34 -15.70 20.27
CA GLY A 41 12.71 -15.90 20.71
C GLY A 41 13.75 -15.61 19.64
N ILE A 42 13.45 -14.72 18.70
CA ILE A 42 14.36 -14.23 17.66
C ILE A 42 15.07 -12.99 18.20
N GLU A 43 16.38 -12.92 18.01
CA GLU A 43 17.17 -11.71 18.25
C GLU A 43 16.86 -10.68 17.14
N VAL A 44 16.51 -9.46 17.54
CA VAL A 44 16.06 -8.42 16.61
C VAL A 44 17.04 -7.27 16.58
N VAL A 45 17.55 -6.99 15.38
CA VAL A 45 18.28 -5.76 15.07
C VAL A 45 17.35 -4.85 14.27
N LEU A 46 17.22 -3.60 14.68
CA LEU A 46 16.40 -2.62 13.97
C LEU A 46 17.27 -1.49 13.41
N LEU A 47 17.06 -1.17 12.13
CA LEU A 47 17.57 0.07 11.53
C LEU A 47 16.42 1.00 11.21
N ASN A 48 16.44 2.21 11.75
CA ASN A 48 15.56 3.31 11.33
C ASN A 48 16.28 4.65 11.51
N SER A 49 16.06 5.59 10.58
CA SER A 49 16.71 6.91 10.65
C SER A 49 15.98 7.92 11.54
N ASN A 50 14.77 7.62 11.97
CA ASN A 50 13.97 8.52 12.80
C ASN A 50 14.19 8.23 14.30
N PRO A 51 14.79 9.16 15.08
CA PRO A 51 14.97 8.97 16.50
C PRO A 51 13.70 9.25 17.33
N ALA A 52 12.68 9.86 16.74
CA ALA A 52 11.46 10.32 17.43
C ALA A 52 10.26 9.39 17.15
N THR A 53 10.48 8.09 17.17
CA THR A 53 9.45 7.07 16.95
C THR A 53 9.51 6.00 18.04
N ILE A 54 8.35 5.40 18.35
CA ILE A 54 8.28 4.25 19.27
C ILE A 54 9.08 3.05 18.76
N MET A 55 9.27 2.93 17.44
CA MET A 55 10.03 1.84 16.83
C MET A 55 11.48 1.82 17.30
N THR A 56 12.10 3.00 17.49
CA THR A 56 13.49 3.15 17.90
C THR A 56 13.68 3.19 19.43
N ASP A 57 12.63 2.90 20.19
CA ASP A 57 12.75 2.70 21.63
C ASP A 57 13.63 1.48 21.93
N LYS A 58 14.53 1.60 22.89
CA LYS A 58 15.53 0.58 23.25
C LYS A 58 14.93 -0.76 23.70
N GLU A 59 13.67 -0.77 24.14
CA GLU A 59 12.97 -1.99 24.56
C GLU A 59 12.34 -2.76 23.40
N ILE A 60 12.24 -2.15 22.21
CA ILE A 60 11.57 -2.74 21.05
C ILE A 60 12.41 -3.80 20.36
N ALA A 61 13.70 -3.53 20.18
CA ALA A 61 14.63 -4.48 19.56
C ALA A 61 15.81 -4.75 20.51
N ASP A 62 16.59 -5.79 20.25
CA ASP A 62 17.76 -6.11 21.06
C ASP A 62 18.91 -5.14 20.73
N GLU A 63 19.02 -4.75 19.45
CA GLU A 63 19.93 -3.68 19.01
C GLU A 63 19.16 -2.69 18.10
N VAL A 64 19.33 -1.39 18.36
CA VAL A 64 18.68 -0.30 17.61
C VAL A 64 19.73 0.61 17.00
N TYR A 65 19.71 0.72 15.67
CA TYR A 65 20.54 1.63 14.89
C TYR A 65 19.71 2.81 14.41
N ILE A 66 20.09 4.02 14.84
CA ILE A 66 19.50 5.28 14.37
C ILE A 66 20.48 5.86 13.37
N GLU A 67 20.42 5.37 12.14
CA GLU A 67 21.36 5.67 11.09
C GLU A 67 20.65 5.90 9.75
N PRO A 68 21.28 6.52 8.75
CA PRO A 68 20.69 6.68 7.43
C PRO A 68 20.30 5.33 6.79
N LEU A 69 19.15 5.32 6.12
CA LEU A 69 18.64 4.17 5.38
C LEU A 69 19.35 4.09 4.01
N THR A 70 20.60 3.61 4.00
CA THR A 70 21.42 3.43 2.80
C THR A 70 22.09 2.07 2.79
N VAL A 71 22.41 1.56 1.59
CA VAL A 71 23.07 0.26 1.44
C VAL A 71 24.41 0.21 2.16
N ASP A 72 25.23 1.28 2.08
CA ASP A 72 26.54 1.35 2.75
C ASP A 72 26.45 1.21 4.27
N VAL A 73 25.43 1.82 4.89
CA VAL A 73 25.18 1.71 6.33
C VAL A 73 24.70 0.31 6.68
N LEU A 74 23.74 -0.22 5.90
CA LEU A 74 23.22 -1.57 6.09
C LEU A 74 24.31 -2.64 5.95
N GLU A 75 25.18 -2.52 4.97
CA GLU A 75 26.28 -3.46 4.80
C GLU A 75 27.19 -3.50 6.02
N LYS A 76 27.49 -2.33 6.63
CA LYS A 76 28.28 -2.26 7.87
C LYS A 76 27.56 -2.91 9.06
N ILE A 77 26.23 -2.69 9.17
CA ILE A 77 25.41 -3.31 10.21
C ILE A 77 25.36 -4.82 10.01
N ILE A 78 25.13 -5.31 8.79
CA ILE A 78 25.11 -6.74 8.46
C ILE A 78 26.47 -7.40 8.80
N ALA A 79 27.57 -6.74 8.43
CA ALA A 79 28.91 -7.24 8.73
C ALA A 79 29.19 -7.37 10.23
N LYS A 80 28.69 -6.41 11.03
CA LYS A 80 28.85 -6.38 12.50
C LYS A 80 27.91 -7.35 13.19
N GLU A 81 26.62 -7.27 12.90
CA GLU A 81 25.56 -7.98 13.61
C GLU A 81 25.36 -9.41 13.11
N LYS A 82 25.74 -9.71 11.87
CA LYS A 82 25.63 -11.02 11.22
C LYS A 82 24.22 -11.63 11.35
N PRO A 83 23.16 -10.92 10.94
CA PRO A 83 21.82 -11.46 10.97
C PRO A 83 21.69 -12.62 9.98
N ASP A 84 20.80 -13.58 10.26
CA ASP A 84 20.46 -14.65 9.32
C ASP A 84 19.59 -14.13 8.19
N SER A 85 18.80 -13.09 8.48
CA SER A 85 17.76 -12.61 7.56
C SER A 85 17.50 -11.11 7.70
N VAL A 86 16.99 -10.53 6.61
CA VAL A 86 16.47 -9.15 6.56
C VAL A 86 14.97 -9.19 6.30
N LEU A 87 14.20 -8.41 7.06
CA LEU A 87 12.75 -8.24 6.92
C LEU A 87 12.41 -6.81 6.45
N PRO A 88 12.17 -6.57 5.14
CA PRO A 88 11.94 -5.24 4.58
C PRO A 88 10.47 -4.84 4.53
N THR A 89 9.53 -5.80 4.54
CA THR A 89 8.13 -5.61 4.15
C THR A 89 7.26 -4.86 5.18
N LEU A 90 7.83 -4.53 6.34
CA LEU A 90 7.15 -3.83 7.43
C LEU A 90 7.64 -2.39 7.64
N GLY A 91 8.61 -1.95 6.82
CA GLY A 91 9.17 -0.59 6.79
C GLY A 91 8.62 0.30 5.67
N GLY A 92 7.41 0.00 5.16
CA GLY A 92 6.84 0.75 4.04
C GLY A 92 7.67 0.66 2.76
N GLN A 93 7.51 1.63 1.87
CA GLN A 93 8.23 1.66 0.59
C GLN A 93 9.74 1.83 0.78
N ALA A 94 10.16 2.62 1.77
CA ALA A 94 11.59 2.83 2.05
C ALA A 94 12.30 1.53 2.42
N GLY A 95 11.70 0.74 3.33
CA GLY A 95 12.23 -0.56 3.70
C GLY A 95 12.25 -1.55 2.53
N LEU A 96 11.20 -1.56 1.71
CA LEU A 96 11.09 -2.43 0.56
C LEU A 96 12.16 -2.13 -0.50
N ASN A 97 12.31 -0.86 -0.88
CA ASN A 97 13.31 -0.41 -1.85
C ASN A 97 14.72 -0.76 -1.40
N LEU A 98 15.01 -0.52 -0.12
CA LEU A 98 16.33 -0.80 0.44
C LEU A 98 16.63 -2.31 0.49
N GLY A 99 15.61 -3.14 0.74
CA GLY A 99 15.73 -4.60 0.62
C GLY A 99 16.06 -5.06 -0.81
N MET A 100 15.44 -4.42 -1.81
CA MET A 100 15.75 -4.67 -3.22
C MET A 100 17.16 -4.23 -3.59
N GLU A 101 17.58 -3.03 -3.19
CA GLU A 101 18.93 -2.52 -3.44
C GLU A 101 20.02 -3.43 -2.84
N LEU A 102 19.79 -3.97 -1.62
CA LEU A 102 20.70 -4.97 -1.02
C LEU A 102 20.84 -6.24 -1.85
N ALA A 103 19.72 -6.72 -2.41
CA ALA A 103 19.71 -7.90 -3.27
C ALA A 103 20.43 -7.61 -4.60
N GLU A 104 20.10 -6.52 -5.29
CA GLU A 104 20.67 -6.14 -6.58
C GLU A 104 22.19 -5.86 -6.51
N GLN A 105 22.65 -5.28 -5.41
CA GLN A 105 24.08 -5.01 -5.20
C GLN A 105 24.86 -6.23 -4.67
N GLY A 106 24.20 -7.38 -4.50
CA GLY A 106 24.81 -8.63 -4.06
C GLY A 106 25.27 -8.64 -2.59
N VAL A 107 24.82 -7.67 -1.78
CA VAL A 107 25.19 -7.59 -0.36
C VAL A 107 24.64 -8.80 0.41
N LEU A 108 23.40 -9.21 0.10
CA LEU A 108 22.79 -10.36 0.76
C LEU A 108 23.60 -11.63 0.51
N ASP A 109 23.99 -11.92 -0.73
CA ASP A 109 24.79 -13.10 -1.11
C ASP A 109 26.18 -13.05 -0.48
N LYS A 110 26.82 -11.88 -0.44
CA LYS A 110 28.13 -11.65 0.14
C LYS A 110 28.24 -12.10 1.61
N TYR A 111 27.16 -11.88 2.37
CA TYR A 111 27.12 -12.21 3.80
C TYR A 111 26.27 -13.44 4.12
N GLY A 112 25.68 -14.09 3.12
CA GLY A 112 24.82 -15.26 3.31
C GLY A 112 23.51 -14.96 4.02
N VAL A 113 22.99 -13.72 3.89
CA VAL A 113 21.78 -13.25 4.54
C VAL A 113 20.59 -13.43 3.60
N LYS A 114 19.44 -13.88 4.13
CA LYS A 114 18.23 -14.11 3.33
C LYS A 114 17.22 -12.97 3.49
N LEU A 115 16.58 -12.59 2.40
CA LEU A 115 15.38 -11.76 2.46
C LEU A 115 14.21 -12.65 2.89
N ILE A 116 13.50 -12.28 3.96
CA ILE A 116 12.33 -13.01 4.47
C ILE A 116 11.05 -12.20 4.34
N GLY A 117 9.92 -12.88 4.33
CA GLY A 117 8.64 -12.34 3.89
C GLY A 117 8.54 -12.45 2.37
N THR A 118 8.33 -11.36 1.69
CA THR A 118 8.24 -11.33 0.21
C THR A 118 9.63 -11.38 -0.44
N THR A 119 9.79 -12.20 -1.48
CA THR A 119 11.07 -12.34 -2.20
C THR A 119 11.36 -11.15 -3.11
N ALA A 120 12.64 -10.95 -3.46
CA ALA A 120 13.04 -9.89 -4.40
C ALA A 120 12.37 -10.05 -5.78
N GLU A 121 12.22 -11.27 -6.29
CA GLU A 121 11.52 -11.55 -7.55
C GLU A 121 10.04 -11.13 -7.48
N THR A 122 9.36 -11.44 -6.38
CA THR A 122 7.97 -11.06 -6.16
C THR A 122 7.82 -9.54 -6.05
N ILE A 123 8.73 -8.87 -5.34
CA ILE A 123 8.74 -7.41 -5.23
C ILE A 123 8.90 -6.79 -6.61
N PHE A 124 9.86 -7.27 -7.41
CA PHE A 124 10.07 -6.79 -8.78
C PHE A 124 8.81 -6.95 -9.64
N LYS A 125 8.17 -8.13 -9.62
CA LYS A 125 6.93 -8.38 -10.39
C LYS A 125 5.77 -7.48 -9.98
N ALA A 126 5.71 -7.07 -8.72
CA ALA A 126 4.63 -6.21 -8.22
C ALA A 126 4.90 -4.71 -8.45
N GLU A 127 6.17 -4.28 -8.44
CA GLU A 127 6.55 -2.87 -8.51
C GLU A 127 6.93 -2.41 -9.94
N ASP A 128 7.48 -3.31 -10.76
CA ASP A 128 7.77 -2.99 -12.16
C ASP A 128 6.50 -3.00 -13.00
N ARG A 129 6.20 -1.90 -13.67
CA ARG A 129 4.94 -1.71 -14.41
C ARG A 129 4.71 -2.75 -15.50
N GLN A 130 5.77 -3.10 -16.25
CA GLN A 130 5.61 -4.05 -17.35
C GLN A 130 5.47 -5.47 -16.82
N ALA A 131 6.31 -5.86 -15.87
CA ALA A 131 6.24 -7.17 -15.23
C ALA A 131 4.89 -7.38 -14.51
N PHE A 132 4.37 -6.34 -13.86
CA PHE A 132 3.06 -6.35 -13.24
C PHE A 132 1.95 -6.56 -14.28
N LYS A 133 1.96 -5.76 -15.37
CA LYS A 133 0.97 -5.87 -16.45
C LYS A 133 0.99 -7.26 -17.10
N ASP A 134 2.17 -7.78 -17.44
CA ASP A 134 2.33 -9.11 -18.01
C ASP A 134 1.81 -10.20 -17.07
N THR A 135 2.03 -10.04 -15.77
CA THR A 135 1.52 -10.96 -14.75
C THR A 135 0.00 -10.91 -14.64
N MET A 136 -0.60 -9.72 -14.67
CA MET A 136 -2.06 -9.56 -14.65
C MET A 136 -2.70 -10.13 -15.92
N GLU A 137 -2.14 -9.87 -17.10
CA GLU A 137 -2.60 -10.43 -18.37
C GLU A 137 -2.57 -11.97 -18.36
N LYS A 138 -1.50 -12.57 -17.79
CA LYS A 138 -1.36 -14.02 -17.69
C LYS A 138 -2.51 -14.67 -16.92
N ILE A 139 -3.02 -14.02 -15.88
CA ILE A 139 -4.12 -14.56 -15.05
C ILE A 139 -5.49 -14.01 -15.44
N GLY A 140 -5.56 -13.19 -16.49
CA GLY A 140 -6.81 -12.61 -16.97
C GLY A 140 -7.37 -11.49 -16.10
N GLU A 141 -6.55 -10.88 -15.26
CA GLU A 141 -6.92 -9.72 -14.43
C GLU A 141 -6.78 -8.42 -15.23
N PRO A 142 -7.83 -7.60 -15.31
CA PRO A 142 -7.81 -6.42 -16.16
C PRO A 142 -6.99 -5.28 -15.52
N CYS A 143 -6.05 -4.73 -16.28
CA CYS A 143 -5.40 -3.45 -16.00
C CYS A 143 -5.93 -2.36 -16.94
N ALA A 144 -5.76 -1.09 -16.57
CA ALA A 144 -6.08 0.00 -17.47
C ALA A 144 -5.26 -0.14 -18.77
N ALA A 145 -5.96 -0.09 -19.90
CA ALA A 145 -5.32 -0.19 -21.21
C ALA A 145 -4.31 0.95 -21.36
N SER A 146 -3.05 0.61 -21.62
CA SER A 146 -1.95 1.57 -21.65
C SER A 146 -0.89 1.20 -22.68
N GLN A 147 -0.24 2.21 -23.25
CA GLN A 147 0.87 2.05 -24.17
C GLN A 147 1.90 3.18 -23.96
N VAL A 148 3.17 2.82 -23.95
CA VAL A 148 4.26 3.79 -24.02
C VAL A 148 4.41 4.22 -25.48
N VAL A 149 4.45 5.51 -25.71
CA VAL A 149 4.63 6.12 -27.04
C VAL A 149 5.81 7.08 -27.04
N ASN A 150 6.50 7.15 -28.17
CA ASN A 150 7.65 8.03 -28.39
C ASN A 150 7.39 9.09 -29.46
N ASN A 151 6.19 9.13 -30.00
CA ASN A 151 5.73 10.15 -30.96
C ASN A 151 4.22 10.36 -30.84
N VAL A 152 3.75 11.49 -31.34
CA VAL A 152 2.34 11.91 -31.26
C VAL A 152 1.42 10.98 -32.07
N GLN A 153 1.88 10.50 -33.23
CA GLN A 153 1.05 9.69 -34.13
C GLN A 153 0.67 8.34 -33.51
N ASP A 154 1.61 7.70 -32.83
CA ASP A 154 1.32 6.44 -32.13
C ASP A 154 0.39 6.65 -30.94
N GLY A 155 0.52 7.80 -30.25
CA GLY A 155 -0.43 8.21 -29.21
C GLY A 155 -1.85 8.37 -29.74
N ILE A 156 -2.03 9.05 -30.88
CA ILE A 156 -3.34 9.20 -31.53
C ILE A 156 -3.91 7.84 -31.94
N LYS A 157 -3.10 6.98 -32.59
CA LYS A 157 -3.53 5.64 -32.99
C LYS A 157 -4.01 4.82 -31.79
N PHE A 158 -3.22 4.79 -30.71
CA PHE A 158 -3.59 4.03 -29.52
C PHE A 158 -4.85 4.59 -28.87
N THR A 159 -4.93 5.92 -28.69
CA THR A 159 -6.11 6.57 -28.10
C THR A 159 -7.38 6.29 -28.89
N ASN A 160 -7.29 6.23 -30.23
CA ASN A 160 -8.44 5.86 -31.06
C ASN A 160 -8.93 4.42 -30.84
N THR A 161 -8.10 3.53 -30.27
CA THR A 161 -8.53 2.17 -29.90
C THR A 161 -9.18 2.08 -28.54
N ILE A 162 -8.78 2.94 -27.58
CA ILE A 162 -9.25 2.88 -26.18
C ILE A 162 -10.30 3.97 -25.84
N GLY A 163 -10.43 4.99 -26.70
CA GLY A 163 -11.34 6.13 -26.50
C GLY A 163 -10.81 7.18 -25.55
N TYR A 164 -11.55 8.30 -25.47
CA TYR A 164 -11.29 9.40 -24.53
C TYR A 164 -12.21 9.29 -23.30
N PRO A 165 -11.82 9.86 -22.12
CA PRO A 165 -10.55 10.55 -21.87
C PRO A 165 -9.37 9.60 -21.66
N VAL A 166 -8.14 10.12 -21.87
CA VAL A 166 -6.89 9.39 -21.60
C VAL A 166 -5.98 10.18 -20.68
N VAL A 167 -5.23 9.48 -19.83
CA VAL A 167 -4.19 10.04 -18.98
C VAL A 167 -2.84 9.92 -19.67
N LEU A 168 -2.04 10.99 -19.61
CA LEU A 168 -0.71 11.06 -20.17
C LEU A 168 0.30 11.28 -19.06
N ARG A 169 1.32 10.42 -19.01
CA ARG A 169 2.37 10.46 -17.97
C ARG A 169 3.75 10.38 -18.64
N PRO A 170 4.46 11.51 -18.77
CA PRO A 170 5.84 11.49 -19.28
C PRO A 170 6.74 10.68 -18.37
N ALA A 171 7.64 9.89 -18.98
CA ALA A 171 8.60 9.10 -18.23
C ALA A 171 9.68 9.99 -17.57
N PHE A 172 10.08 9.63 -16.35
CA PHE A 172 11.15 10.28 -15.58
C PHE A 172 10.96 11.79 -15.35
N THR A 173 9.72 12.25 -15.18
CA THR A 173 9.42 13.63 -14.78
C THR A 173 9.13 13.73 -13.29
N LEU A 174 9.59 14.82 -12.64
CA LEU A 174 9.32 15.08 -11.23
C LEU A 174 7.92 15.70 -11.05
N GLY A 175 7.16 15.17 -10.09
CA GLY A 175 5.88 15.76 -9.68
C GLY A 175 4.79 15.74 -10.74
N GLY A 176 4.83 14.85 -11.73
CA GLY A 176 3.83 14.76 -12.79
C GLY A 176 3.91 15.86 -13.85
N SER A 177 5.03 16.58 -13.94
CA SER A 177 5.24 17.68 -14.90
C SER A 177 5.08 17.20 -16.34
N GLY A 178 4.29 17.95 -17.13
CA GLY A 178 4.02 17.67 -18.53
C GLY A 178 3.00 16.57 -18.80
N GLY A 179 2.45 15.94 -17.75
CA GLY A 179 1.32 15.04 -17.82
C GLY A 179 -0.03 15.76 -17.74
N GLY A 180 -1.11 15.02 -18.00
CA GLY A 180 -2.46 15.55 -17.92
C GLY A 180 -3.51 14.55 -18.37
N ILE A 181 -4.76 14.99 -18.38
CA ILE A 181 -5.89 14.23 -18.94
C ILE A 181 -6.31 14.92 -20.23
N ALA A 182 -6.39 14.15 -21.31
CA ALA A 182 -6.90 14.63 -22.61
C ALA A 182 -8.31 14.11 -22.84
N HIS A 183 -9.23 15.02 -23.12
CA HIS A 183 -10.63 14.71 -23.41
C HIS A 183 -10.96 14.66 -24.91
N ASN A 184 -10.02 15.09 -25.75
CA ASN A 184 -10.14 15.11 -27.19
C ASN A 184 -8.75 15.05 -27.84
N GLU A 185 -8.71 14.92 -29.17
CA GLU A 185 -7.47 14.78 -29.95
C GLU A 185 -6.57 16.02 -29.85
N GLN A 186 -7.15 17.23 -29.81
CA GLN A 186 -6.35 18.46 -29.71
C GLN A 186 -5.60 18.52 -28.37
N GLU A 187 -6.28 18.23 -27.26
CA GLU A 187 -5.65 18.17 -25.93
C GLU A 187 -4.59 17.06 -25.87
N LEU A 188 -4.88 15.90 -26.49
CA LEU A 188 -3.92 14.80 -26.58
C LEU A 188 -2.62 15.25 -27.26
N VAL A 189 -2.73 15.89 -28.42
CA VAL A 189 -1.56 16.37 -29.19
C VAL A 189 -0.75 17.39 -28.40
N ASP A 190 -1.42 18.33 -27.76
CA ASP A 190 -0.76 19.40 -26.98
C ASP A 190 0.00 18.82 -25.78
N ILE A 191 -0.64 17.92 -25.00
CA ILE A 191 -0.05 17.28 -23.82
C ILE A 191 1.07 16.32 -24.25
N LEU A 192 0.88 15.50 -25.29
CA LEU A 192 1.92 14.59 -25.80
C LEU A 192 3.15 15.34 -26.27
N THR A 193 2.96 16.40 -27.07
CA THR A 193 4.07 17.21 -27.60
C THR A 193 4.91 17.79 -26.44
N ASN A 194 4.27 18.32 -25.42
CA ASN A 194 4.95 18.85 -24.26
C ASN A 194 5.60 17.73 -23.40
N GLY A 195 4.87 16.63 -23.19
CA GLY A 195 5.33 15.48 -22.39
C GLY A 195 6.55 14.79 -23.01
N LEU A 196 6.55 14.56 -24.32
CA LEU A 196 7.70 14.00 -25.05
C LEU A 196 8.94 14.89 -24.95
N ARG A 197 8.75 16.20 -25.01
CA ARG A 197 9.84 17.18 -24.84
C ARG A 197 10.42 17.20 -23.42
N LEU A 198 9.59 17.03 -22.40
CA LEU A 198 9.99 17.06 -21.00
C LEU A 198 10.53 15.72 -20.48
N SER A 199 10.16 14.62 -21.11
CA SER A 199 10.68 13.30 -20.80
C SER A 199 12.15 13.20 -21.18
N ARG A 200 13.00 12.76 -20.25
CA ARG A 200 14.45 12.59 -20.51
C ARG A 200 14.75 11.51 -21.55
N VAL A 201 13.84 10.57 -21.73
CA VAL A 201 13.95 9.46 -22.69
C VAL A 201 13.02 9.61 -23.89
N GLY A 202 12.26 10.72 -23.96
CA GLY A 202 11.33 10.97 -25.05
C GLY A 202 10.13 10.03 -25.09
N GLU A 203 9.67 9.55 -23.94
CA GLU A 203 8.58 8.60 -23.81
C GLU A 203 7.44 9.16 -22.95
N VAL A 204 6.21 8.87 -23.34
CA VAL A 204 4.98 9.17 -22.61
C VAL A 204 4.12 7.92 -22.53
N LEU A 205 3.66 7.56 -21.33
CA LEU A 205 2.62 6.57 -21.16
C LEU A 205 1.27 7.21 -21.48
N VAL A 206 0.51 6.62 -22.40
CA VAL A 206 -0.88 6.93 -22.67
C VAL A 206 -1.73 5.82 -22.06
N GLU A 207 -2.69 6.18 -21.22
CA GLU A 207 -3.48 5.23 -20.44
C GLU A 207 -4.97 5.62 -20.48
N ARG A 208 -5.87 4.61 -20.54
CA ARG A 208 -7.31 4.84 -20.40
C ARG A 208 -7.59 5.54 -19.06
N CYS A 209 -8.33 6.63 -19.09
CA CYS A 209 -8.71 7.34 -17.87
C CYS A 209 -9.83 6.58 -17.15
N ILE A 210 -9.56 6.22 -15.90
CA ILE A 210 -10.51 5.59 -14.96
C ILE A 210 -10.87 6.54 -13.80
N ALA A 211 -10.56 7.83 -13.94
CA ALA A 211 -10.95 8.85 -12.97
C ALA A 211 -12.48 8.86 -12.79
N GLY A 212 -12.93 8.98 -11.57
CA GLY A 212 -14.35 8.94 -11.22
C GLY A 212 -14.92 7.54 -11.00
N TRP A 213 -14.17 6.47 -11.25
CA TRP A 213 -14.57 5.12 -10.86
C TRP A 213 -14.48 4.95 -9.35
N LYS A 214 -15.25 4.02 -8.78
CA LYS A 214 -15.14 3.66 -7.36
C LYS A 214 -13.77 3.09 -7.08
N GLU A 215 -13.16 3.47 -5.96
CA GLU A 215 -11.90 2.92 -5.53
C GLU A 215 -12.12 1.95 -4.37
N ILE A 216 -11.76 0.68 -4.60
CA ILE A 216 -11.97 -0.43 -3.66
C ILE A 216 -10.63 -1.05 -3.30
N GLU A 217 -10.44 -1.34 -2.02
CA GLU A 217 -9.22 -1.96 -1.52
C GLU A 217 -9.51 -3.29 -0.83
N TYR A 218 -8.60 -4.25 -1.01
CA TYR A 218 -8.56 -5.50 -0.25
C TYR A 218 -7.22 -5.66 0.45
N GLU A 219 -7.27 -5.86 1.76
CA GLU A 219 -6.12 -6.35 2.52
C GLU A 219 -6.15 -7.86 2.53
N VAL A 220 -5.08 -8.47 2.05
CA VAL A 220 -4.98 -9.92 1.83
C VAL A 220 -3.77 -10.47 2.57
N MET A 221 -3.90 -11.66 3.13
CA MET A 221 -2.80 -12.38 3.77
C MET A 221 -2.60 -13.73 3.10
N ARG A 222 -1.34 -14.11 2.87
CA ARG A 222 -0.97 -15.42 2.31
C ARG A 222 0.28 -15.97 2.97
N ASP A 223 0.27 -17.25 3.29
CA ASP A 223 1.46 -17.97 3.80
C ASP A 223 2.22 -18.71 2.68
N ALA A 224 3.36 -19.30 3.02
CA ALA A 224 4.22 -20.02 2.07
C ALA A 224 3.57 -21.32 1.53
N ASN A 225 2.56 -21.87 2.22
CA ASN A 225 1.84 -23.06 1.78
C ASN A 225 0.66 -22.71 0.84
N GLY A 226 0.42 -21.43 0.58
CA GLY A 226 -0.63 -20.97 -0.30
C GLY A 226 -1.99 -20.77 0.39
N ASN A 227 -2.08 -20.91 1.71
CA ASN A 227 -3.28 -20.50 2.44
C ASN A 227 -3.44 -19.00 2.30
N CYS A 228 -4.61 -18.54 1.90
CA CYS A 228 -4.85 -17.16 1.57
C CYS A 228 -6.23 -16.71 2.09
N ILE A 229 -6.29 -15.52 2.68
CA ILE A 229 -7.53 -14.93 3.18
C ILE A 229 -7.60 -13.44 2.84
N THR A 230 -8.80 -12.89 2.76
CA THR A 230 -9.03 -11.45 2.81
C THR A 230 -9.25 -11.01 4.25
N VAL A 231 -8.46 -10.05 4.71
CA VAL A 231 -8.57 -9.52 6.08
C VAL A 231 -9.64 -8.45 6.16
N CYS A 232 -9.67 -7.57 5.17
CA CYS A 232 -10.60 -6.45 5.13
C CYS A 232 -10.86 -6.02 3.70
N ASN A 233 -12.12 -5.71 3.42
CA ASN A 233 -12.55 -4.98 2.24
C ASN A 233 -12.86 -3.54 2.66
N MET A 234 -12.39 -2.57 1.88
CA MET A 234 -12.57 -1.15 2.15
C MET A 234 -12.99 -0.42 0.87
N GLU A 235 -13.76 0.63 1.04
CA GLU A 235 -14.21 1.50 -0.03
C GLU A 235 -13.77 2.93 0.26
N ASN A 236 -13.11 3.56 -0.72
CA ASN A 236 -12.83 4.97 -0.70
C ASN A 236 -14.07 5.74 -1.19
N ILE A 237 -14.56 6.68 -0.38
CA ILE A 237 -15.73 7.50 -0.75
C ILE A 237 -15.38 8.46 -1.88
N ASP A 238 -14.14 8.96 -1.87
CA ASP A 238 -13.61 9.75 -2.97
C ASP A 238 -13.24 8.82 -4.14
N PRO A 239 -13.58 9.19 -5.38
CA PRO A 239 -13.33 8.33 -6.53
C PRO A 239 -11.86 8.26 -6.92
N VAL A 240 -11.52 7.31 -7.77
CA VAL A 240 -10.20 7.24 -8.42
C VAL A 240 -9.81 8.60 -9.01
N GLY A 241 -8.60 9.03 -8.68
CA GLY A 241 -8.06 10.36 -8.98
C GLY A 241 -7.77 11.20 -7.74
N VAL A 242 -8.32 10.80 -6.59
CA VAL A 242 -7.93 11.29 -5.26
C VAL A 242 -6.99 10.27 -4.62
N HIS A 243 -5.92 10.75 -3.99
CA HIS A 243 -4.98 9.85 -3.30
C HIS A 243 -5.67 9.14 -2.11
N THR A 244 -5.51 7.83 -1.97
CA THR A 244 -6.17 7.02 -0.91
C THR A 244 -5.92 7.54 0.50
N GLY A 245 -4.73 8.14 0.75
CA GLY A 245 -4.40 8.80 2.02
C GLY A 245 -5.26 10.03 2.32
N ASP A 246 -5.77 10.70 1.29
CA ASP A 246 -6.63 11.89 1.39
C ASP A 246 -8.12 11.55 1.32
N SER A 247 -8.47 10.30 1.00
CA SER A 247 -9.84 9.84 0.87
C SER A 247 -10.47 9.51 2.23
N ILE A 248 -11.78 9.70 2.34
CA ILE A 248 -12.59 9.10 3.40
C ILE A 248 -12.76 7.61 3.05
N VAL A 249 -12.41 6.73 4.00
CA VAL A 249 -12.46 5.29 3.79
C VAL A 249 -13.48 4.64 4.73
N VAL A 250 -14.25 3.73 4.21
CA VAL A 250 -15.23 2.95 4.98
C VAL A 250 -14.95 1.44 4.89
N ALA A 251 -15.08 0.75 6.01
CA ALA A 251 -15.00 -0.70 6.11
C ALA A 251 -16.19 -1.26 6.91
N PRO A 252 -16.87 -2.31 6.40
CA PRO A 252 -16.76 -2.85 5.06
C PRO A 252 -17.31 -1.90 4.01
N SER A 253 -17.06 -2.17 2.72
CA SER A 253 -17.66 -1.42 1.61
C SER A 253 -19.16 -1.32 1.75
N GLN A 254 -19.71 -0.12 1.49
CA GLN A 254 -21.13 0.18 1.71
C GLN A 254 -21.94 0.14 0.41
N THR A 255 -21.28 0.33 -0.74
CA THR A 255 -21.97 0.46 -2.03
C THR A 255 -21.79 -0.74 -2.97
N LEU A 256 -21.09 -1.79 -2.52
CA LEU A 256 -20.93 -3.03 -3.29
C LEU A 256 -22.07 -4.00 -3.04
N GLY A 257 -22.62 -4.56 -4.12
CA GLY A 257 -23.40 -5.76 -4.06
C GLY A 257 -22.54 -7.00 -3.82
N ASP A 258 -23.15 -8.10 -3.37
CA ASP A 258 -22.41 -9.35 -3.09
C ASP A 258 -21.63 -9.86 -4.31
N LYS A 259 -22.20 -9.74 -5.51
CA LYS A 259 -21.53 -10.16 -6.74
C LYS A 259 -20.24 -9.37 -7.01
N GLU A 260 -20.27 -8.05 -6.81
CA GLU A 260 -19.09 -7.18 -6.97
C GLU A 260 -18.06 -7.51 -5.89
N TYR A 261 -18.51 -7.66 -4.65
CA TYR A 261 -17.65 -8.02 -3.53
C TYR A 261 -16.92 -9.35 -3.80
N GLN A 262 -17.62 -10.41 -4.18
CA GLN A 262 -17.04 -11.73 -4.41
C GLN A 262 -16.13 -11.74 -5.65
N MET A 263 -16.47 -10.98 -6.69
CA MET A 263 -15.66 -10.83 -7.89
C MET A 263 -14.29 -10.23 -7.54
N LEU A 264 -14.26 -9.08 -6.87
CA LEU A 264 -13.02 -8.41 -6.49
C LEU A 264 -12.23 -9.20 -5.44
N ARG A 265 -12.92 -9.86 -4.51
CA ARG A 265 -12.30 -10.78 -3.54
C ARG A 265 -11.56 -11.92 -4.24
N THR A 266 -12.21 -12.56 -5.20
CA THR A 266 -11.61 -13.66 -5.96
C THR A 266 -10.39 -13.18 -6.75
N SER A 267 -10.51 -12.03 -7.39
CA SER A 267 -9.39 -11.36 -8.08
C SER A 267 -8.20 -11.12 -7.12
N ALA A 268 -8.44 -10.56 -5.93
CA ALA A 268 -7.40 -10.30 -4.95
C ALA A 268 -6.66 -11.58 -4.52
N LEU A 269 -7.38 -12.68 -4.30
CA LEU A 269 -6.79 -13.98 -3.96
C LEU A 269 -5.97 -14.57 -5.12
N ASN A 270 -6.44 -14.43 -6.36
CA ASN A 270 -5.72 -14.86 -7.55
C ASN A 270 -4.41 -14.07 -7.73
N ILE A 271 -4.48 -12.75 -7.59
CA ILE A 271 -3.33 -11.85 -7.75
C ILE A 271 -2.23 -12.17 -6.73
N ILE A 272 -2.57 -12.23 -5.43
CA ILE A 272 -1.56 -12.50 -4.39
C ILE A 272 -0.94 -13.89 -4.57
N SER A 273 -1.73 -14.86 -5.06
CA SER A 273 -1.26 -16.23 -5.32
C SER A 273 -0.32 -16.28 -6.52
N GLU A 274 -0.65 -15.61 -7.64
CA GLU A 274 0.19 -15.57 -8.83
C GLU A 274 1.51 -14.83 -8.59
N LEU A 275 1.45 -13.70 -7.88
CA LEU A 275 2.65 -12.96 -7.48
C LEU A 275 3.49 -13.71 -6.44
N ASN A 276 2.96 -14.81 -5.88
CA ASN A 276 3.59 -15.59 -4.82
C ASN A 276 4.03 -14.74 -3.61
N ILE A 277 3.21 -13.76 -3.25
CA ILE A 277 3.44 -12.91 -2.08
C ILE A 277 3.31 -13.77 -0.82
N THR A 278 4.24 -13.58 0.11
CA THR A 278 4.24 -14.24 1.43
C THR A 278 4.18 -13.17 2.51
N GLY A 279 3.06 -13.12 3.23
CA GLY A 279 2.74 -12.07 4.20
C GLY A 279 1.52 -11.28 3.81
N GLY A 280 1.49 -9.98 4.14
CA GLY A 280 0.39 -9.06 3.83
C GLY A 280 0.57 -8.34 2.51
N CYS A 281 -0.54 -8.05 1.87
CA CYS A 281 -0.59 -7.32 0.61
C CYS A 281 -1.88 -6.49 0.56
N ASN A 282 -1.78 -5.30 -0.03
CA ASN A 282 -2.92 -4.47 -0.37
C ASN A 282 -3.13 -4.50 -1.88
N VAL A 283 -4.36 -4.75 -2.31
CA VAL A 283 -4.77 -4.72 -3.73
C VAL A 283 -5.80 -3.61 -3.90
N GLN A 284 -5.54 -2.70 -4.84
CA GLN A 284 -6.41 -1.57 -5.15
C GLN A 284 -7.06 -1.74 -6.50
N TYR A 285 -8.36 -1.49 -6.55
CA TYR A 285 -9.21 -1.62 -7.72
C TYR A 285 -9.93 -0.33 -8.06
N ALA A 286 -10.06 -0.07 -9.36
CA ALA A 286 -11.08 0.83 -9.89
C ALA A 286 -12.27 -0.03 -10.35
N LEU A 287 -13.45 0.24 -9.83
CA LEU A 287 -14.71 -0.42 -10.24
C LEU A 287 -15.62 0.61 -10.92
N HIS A 288 -16.08 0.29 -12.13
CA HIS A 288 -17.01 1.16 -12.85
C HIS A 288 -18.32 1.35 -12.03
N PRO A 289 -18.82 2.59 -11.87
CA PRO A 289 -19.96 2.85 -10.97
C PRO A 289 -21.28 2.19 -11.40
N GLU A 290 -21.44 1.85 -12.67
CA GLU A 290 -22.70 1.36 -13.25
C GLU A 290 -22.58 -0.04 -13.92
N SER A 291 -21.40 -0.68 -13.83
CA SER A 291 -21.18 -2.00 -14.41
C SER A 291 -20.22 -2.83 -13.57
N PHE A 292 -20.03 -4.11 -13.96
CA PHE A 292 -19.05 -5.00 -13.32
C PHE A 292 -17.62 -4.85 -13.90
N GLU A 293 -17.41 -3.85 -14.76
CA GLU A 293 -16.06 -3.58 -15.29
C GLU A 293 -15.17 -3.05 -14.17
N TYR A 294 -13.98 -3.61 -14.05
CA TYR A 294 -12.99 -3.17 -13.08
C TYR A 294 -11.58 -3.18 -13.66
N CYS A 295 -10.67 -2.49 -13.02
CA CYS A 295 -9.25 -2.54 -13.31
C CYS A 295 -8.47 -2.69 -12.00
N VAL A 296 -7.39 -3.48 -12.04
CA VAL A 296 -6.39 -3.49 -10.99
C VAL A 296 -5.54 -2.22 -11.14
N ILE A 297 -5.49 -1.39 -10.07
CA ILE A 297 -4.70 -0.15 -10.07
C ILE A 297 -3.26 -0.46 -9.69
N GLU A 298 -3.09 -1.08 -8.51
CA GLU A 298 -1.79 -1.44 -7.98
C GLU A 298 -1.90 -2.54 -6.92
N VAL A 299 -0.77 -3.18 -6.69
CA VAL A 299 -0.59 -4.17 -5.63
C VAL A 299 0.63 -3.76 -4.81
N ASN A 300 0.45 -3.62 -3.50
CA ASN A 300 1.54 -3.31 -2.58
C ASN A 300 1.97 -4.61 -1.89
N PRO A 301 3.11 -5.25 -2.26
CA PRO A 301 3.55 -6.55 -1.72
C PRO A 301 4.19 -6.40 -0.32
N ARG A 302 3.56 -5.62 0.53
CA ARG A 302 4.03 -5.22 1.86
C ARG A 302 2.86 -4.77 2.72
N VAL A 303 3.08 -4.64 4.01
CA VAL A 303 2.15 -3.93 4.90
C VAL A 303 2.08 -2.47 4.46
N SER A 304 0.86 -1.97 4.28
CA SER A 304 0.54 -0.62 3.80
C SER A 304 -0.07 0.23 4.91
N ARG A 305 -0.40 1.49 4.61
CA ARG A 305 -1.15 2.33 5.54
C ARG A 305 -2.54 1.78 5.82
N SER A 306 -3.22 1.32 4.79
CA SER A 306 -4.52 0.67 4.91
C SER A 306 -4.49 -0.59 5.78
N SER A 307 -3.34 -1.29 5.85
CA SER A 307 -3.18 -2.44 6.75
C SER A 307 -3.30 -2.06 8.23
N ALA A 308 -2.85 -0.87 8.63
CA ALA A 308 -3.03 -0.39 10.00
C ALA A 308 -4.51 -0.10 10.30
N LEU A 309 -5.21 0.54 9.36
CA LEU A 309 -6.65 0.76 9.44
C LEU A 309 -7.40 -0.58 9.51
N ALA A 310 -7.12 -1.49 8.59
CA ALA A 310 -7.73 -2.82 8.54
C ALA A 310 -7.50 -3.61 9.83
N SER A 311 -6.28 -3.55 10.39
CA SER A 311 -5.98 -4.21 11.67
C SER A 311 -6.82 -3.67 12.82
N LYS A 312 -6.98 -2.34 12.90
CA LYS A 312 -7.81 -1.69 13.92
C LYS A 312 -9.30 -1.97 13.70
N ALA A 313 -9.75 -1.98 12.44
CA ALA A 313 -11.14 -2.22 12.08
C ALA A 313 -11.58 -3.64 12.39
N THR A 314 -10.74 -4.63 12.11
CA THR A 314 -11.09 -6.05 12.17
C THR A 314 -10.64 -6.78 13.43
N GLY A 315 -9.70 -6.19 14.19
CA GLY A 315 -9.01 -6.89 15.26
C GLY A 315 -8.05 -7.99 14.76
N TYR A 316 -7.72 -8.00 13.47
CA TYR A 316 -6.75 -8.92 12.89
C TYR A 316 -5.35 -8.25 12.85
N PRO A 317 -4.36 -8.75 13.59
CA PRO A 317 -3.07 -8.07 13.76
C PRO A 317 -2.14 -8.34 12.56
N ILE A 318 -2.39 -7.71 11.41
CA ILE A 318 -1.71 -7.95 10.13
C ILE A 318 -0.18 -7.96 10.28
N ALA A 319 0.40 -6.95 10.92
CA ALA A 319 1.85 -6.85 11.05
C ALA A 319 2.47 -7.99 11.87
N LYS A 320 1.81 -8.40 12.97
CA LYS A 320 2.26 -9.54 13.77
C LYS A 320 2.16 -10.86 13.01
N VAL A 321 1.06 -11.05 12.29
CA VAL A 321 0.85 -12.26 11.48
C VAL A 321 1.86 -12.31 10.35
N ALA A 322 2.08 -11.19 9.64
CA ALA A 322 3.08 -11.11 8.57
C ALA A 322 4.50 -11.44 9.06
N ALA A 323 4.89 -10.96 10.25
CA ALA A 323 6.18 -11.30 10.85
C ALA A 323 6.31 -12.79 11.18
N LYS A 324 5.24 -13.43 11.67
CA LYS A 324 5.24 -14.90 11.92
C LYS A 324 5.27 -15.72 10.63
N ILE A 325 4.55 -15.29 9.60
CA ILE A 325 4.63 -15.92 8.27
C ILE A 325 6.06 -15.84 7.73
N ALA A 326 6.74 -14.69 7.88
CA ALA A 326 8.12 -14.52 7.48
C ALA A 326 9.09 -15.50 8.20
N LEU A 327 8.74 -15.96 9.40
CA LEU A 327 9.45 -17.00 10.13
C LEU A 327 9.09 -18.44 9.69
N GLY A 328 8.14 -18.62 8.77
CA GLY A 328 7.74 -19.90 8.23
C GLY A 328 6.48 -20.52 8.82
N TYR A 329 5.74 -19.79 9.68
CA TYR A 329 4.43 -20.23 10.15
C TYR A 329 3.39 -20.19 9.04
N THR A 330 2.42 -21.08 9.11
CA THR A 330 1.21 -21.04 8.28
C THR A 330 0.06 -20.34 9.01
N LEU A 331 -0.93 -19.85 8.24
CA LEU A 331 -2.05 -19.09 8.80
C LEU A 331 -2.87 -19.90 9.84
N ASP A 332 -2.97 -21.21 9.66
CA ASP A 332 -3.67 -22.13 10.57
C ASP A 332 -2.86 -22.48 11.83
N GLU A 333 -1.58 -22.21 11.85
CA GLU A 333 -0.71 -22.37 13.04
C GLU A 333 -0.65 -21.10 13.91
N ILE A 334 -0.94 -19.93 13.35
CA ILE A 334 -0.85 -18.65 14.04
C ILE A 334 -2.15 -18.35 14.77
N LYS A 335 -2.12 -18.26 16.11
CA LYS A 335 -3.26 -17.75 16.89
C LYS A 335 -3.36 -16.25 16.75
N ASN A 336 -4.58 -15.73 16.59
CA ASN A 336 -4.84 -14.32 16.64
C ASN A 336 -4.58 -13.80 18.06
N ALA A 337 -3.57 -12.94 18.20
CA ALA A 337 -3.13 -12.42 19.50
C ALA A 337 -4.18 -11.52 20.19
N ILE A 338 -5.13 -10.97 19.43
CA ILE A 338 -6.19 -10.10 19.96
C ILE A 338 -7.33 -10.93 20.55
N THR A 339 -7.81 -11.92 19.81
CA THR A 339 -8.93 -12.77 20.26
C THR A 339 -8.48 -13.88 21.21
N GLY A 340 -7.23 -14.35 21.07
CA GLY A 340 -6.67 -15.47 21.81
C GLY A 340 -7.32 -16.85 21.52
N LYS A 341 -8.35 -16.87 20.68
CA LYS A 341 -9.17 -18.07 20.41
C LYS A 341 -9.19 -18.47 18.94
N THR A 342 -9.24 -17.51 18.03
CA THR A 342 -9.26 -17.75 16.58
C THR A 342 -7.83 -17.88 16.02
N TYR A 343 -7.72 -18.46 14.83
CA TYR A 343 -6.48 -18.55 14.09
C TYR A 343 -6.41 -17.51 12.97
N ALA A 344 -5.21 -17.23 12.50
CA ALA A 344 -5.00 -16.26 11.43
C ALA A 344 -5.62 -16.68 10.08
N SER A 345 -6.02 -17.94 9.94
CA SER A 345 -6.74 -18.46 8.78
C SER A 345 -8.24 -18.07 8.76
N PHE A 346 -8.78 -17.49 9.82
CA PHE A 346 -10.17 -17.05 9.86
C PHE A 346 -10.31 -15.65 9.27
N GLU A 347 -11.11 -15.51 8.22
CA GLU A 347 -11.46 -14.21 7.68
C GLU A 347 -12.32 -13.42 8.68
N PRO A 348 -11.95 -12.17 8.99
CA PRO A 348 -12.80 -11.31 9.82
C PRO A 348 -14.12 -10.98 9.12
N MET A 349 -15.20 -10.95 9.89
CA MET A 349 -16.52 -10.50 9.46
C MET A 349 -16.94 -9.31 10.32
N LEU A 350 -17.24 -8.18 9.69
CA LEU A 350 -17.65 -6.97 10.39
C LEU A 350 -19.17 -6.85 10.40
N ASP A 351 -19.76 -6.74 11.58
CA ASP A 351 -21.18 -6.43 11.82
C ASP A 351 -21.39 -4.97 12.30
N TYR A 352 -20.37 -4.14 12.12
CA TYR A 352 -20.33 -2.70 12.40
C TYR A 352 -19.65 -1.97 11.26
N CYS A 353 -19.76 -0.65 11.26
CA CYS A 353 -19.15 0.23 10.26
C CYS A 353 -17.97 1.00 10.86
N VAL A 354 -16.87 1.03 10.14
CA VAL A 354 -15.66 1.76 10.48
C VAL A 354 -15.46 2.86 9.44
N VAL A 355 -15.26 4.10 9.87
CA VAL A 355 -14.95 5.23 8.98
C VAL A 355 -13.62 5.86 9.38
N LYS A 356 -12.75 6.04 8.39
CA LYS A 356 -11.52 6.82 8.49
C LYS A 356 -11.70 8.14 7.77
N ILE A 357 -11.34 9.26 8.43
CA ILE A 357 -11.30 10.59 7.81
C ILE A 357 -9.88 11.15 7.92
N PRO A 358 -9.28 11.65 6.81
CA PRO A 358 -7.97 12.26 6.85
C PRO A 358 -7.99 13.63 7.54
N ARG A 359 -6.89 13.99 8.20
CA ARG A 359 -6.64 15.34 8.69
C ARG A 359 -5.93 16.15 7.61
N LEU A 360 -6.65 17.04 6.97
CA LEU A 360 -6.15 17.94 5.93
C LEU A 360 -5.70 19.25 6.58
N PRO A 361 -4.40 19.61 6.61
CA PRO A 361 -3.87 20.73 7.38
C PRO A 361 -3.98 22.09 6.65
N PHE A 362 -5.07 22.34 5.93
CA PHE A 362 -5.28 23.60 5.20
C PHE A 362 -5.42 24.82 6.09
N ASP A 363 -5.69 24.62 7.37
CA ASP A 363 -5.65 25.65 8.41
C ASP A 363 -4.22 26.12 8.71
N LYS A 364 -3.22 25.27 8.47
CA LYS A 364 -1.78 25.57 8.63
C LYS A 364 -1.13 26.06 7.32
N PHE A 365 -1.54 25.47 6.21
CA PHE A 365 -0.99 25.74 4.88
C PHE A 365 -2.00 26.54 4.04
N ILE A 366 -2.20 27.82 4.40
CA ILE A 366 -3.22 28.69 3.81
C ILE A 366 -3.06 28.96 2.31
N THR A 367 -1.82 28.81 1.78
CA THR A 367 -1.50 28.97 0.35
C THR A 367 -1.67 27.68 -0.44
N ALA A 368 -1.87 26.54 0.21
CA ALA A 368 -2.03 25.26 -0.47
C ALA A 368 -3.37 25.20 -1.22
N LYS A 369 -3.33 24.61 -2.42
CA LYS A 369 -4.57 24.32 -3.16
C LYS A 369 -5.40 23.30 -2.38
N ARG A 370 -6.67 23.65 -2.12
CA ARG A 370 -7.60 22.80 -1.36
C ARG A 370 -8.22 21.65 -2.16
N THR A 371 -8.00 21.62 -3.48
CA THR A 371 -8.46 20.54 -4.35
C THR A 371 -7.65 19.27 -4.08
N LEU A 372 -8.32 18.16 -3.83
CA LEU A 372 -7.70 16.83 -3.71
C LEU A 372 -7.31 16.31 -5.08
N THR A 373 -6.16 15.64 -5.14
CA THR A 373 -5.57 15.08 -6.37
C THR A 373 -4.88 13.76 -6.05
N THR A 374 -4.15 13.21 -7.00
CA THR A 374 -3.29 12.02 -6.79
C THR A 374 -2.08 12.27 -5.86
N GLN A 375 -1.82 13.54 -5.51
CA GLN A 375 -0.77 13.89 -4.55
C GLN A 375 -1.35 14.02 -3.14
N MET A 376 -0.84 13.22 -2.21
CA MET A 376 -1.29 13.23 -0.82
C MET A 376 -1.01 14.56 -0.11
N LYS A 377 -1.99 15.06 0.65
CA LYS A 377 -1.96 16.30 1.43
C LYS A 377 -2.24 16.10 2.91
N ALA A 378 -2.86 14.98 3.27
CA ALA A 378 -3.19 14.67 4.65
C ALA A 378 -1.91 14.47 5.50
N THR A 379 -1.97 14.91 6.76
CA THR A 379 -0.88 14.77 7.74
C THR A 379 -1.21 13.80 8.88
N GLY A 380 -2.42 13.28 8.90
CA GLY A 380 -2.90 12.33 9.88
C GLY A 380 -4.31 11.88 9.54
N GLU A 381 -4.89 11.09 10.42
CA GLU A 381 -6.23 10.54 10.23
C GLU A 381 -6.89 10.24 11.56
N VAL A 382 -8.21 10.18 11.56
CA VAL A 382 -9.03 9.65 12.64
C VAL A 382 -9.79 8.43 12.17
N MET A 383 -10.12 7.54 13.11
CA MET A 383 -10.97 6.38 12.85
C MET A 383 -12.11 6.33 13.87
N SER A 384 -13.30 6.00 13.41
CA SER A 384 -14.47 5.80 14.25
C SER A 384 -15.17 4.49 13.94
N ILE A 385 -15.89 3.98 14.91
CA ILE A 385 -16.70 2.74 14.80
C ILE A 385 -18.12 3.05 15.26
N CYS A 386 -19.12 2.62 14.48
CA CYS A 386 -20.53 2.69 14.82
C CYS A 386 -21.31 1.55 14.15
N ASN A 387 -22.58 1.40 14.49
CA ASN A 387 -23.44 0.36 13.92
C ASN A 387 -23.91 0.65 12.48
N ASN A 388 -23.74 1.90 12.01
CA ASN A 388 -24.07 2.33 10.66
C ASN A 388 -23.06 3.39 10.16
N PHE A 389 -23.09 3.66 8.87
CA PHE A 389 -22.17 4.58 8.19
C PHE A 389 -22.32 6.02 8.69
N GLU A 390 -23.55 6.54 8.77
CA GLU A 390 -23.83 7.92 9.16
C GLU A 390 -23.31 8.20 10.58
N GLY A 391 -23.58 7.29 11.49
CA GLY A 391 -23.11 7.39 12.88
C GLY A 391 -21.57 7.35 12.97
N ALA A 392 -20.92 6.47 12.19
CA ALA A 392 -19.47 6.39 12.12
C ALA A 392 -18.87 7.68 11.52
N LEU A 393 -19.44 8.19 10.42
CA LEU A 393 -19.00 9.40 9.75
C LEU A 393 -19.08 10.62 10.70
N MET A 394 -20.24 10.82 11.35
CA MET A 394 -20.43 11.93 12.29
C MET A 394 -19.47 11.83 13.49
N LYS A 395 -19.23 10.64 13.96
CA LYS A 395 -18.28 10.39 15.06
C LYS A 395 -16.84 10.71 14.66
N ALA A 396 -16.43 10.33 13.43
CA ALA A 396 -15.13 10.64 12.88
C ALA A 396 -14.94 12.17 12.69
N ILE A 397 -15.96 12.87 12.19
CA ILE A 397 -15.92 14.34 12.03
C ILE A 397 -15.63 15.02 13.39
N ARG A 398 -16.33 14.64 14.44
CA ARG A 398 -16.06 15.18 15.79
C ARG A 398 -14.65 14.88 16.29
N SER A 399 -14.11 13.69 15.93
CA SER A 399 -12.77 13.27 16.34
C SER A 399 -11.63 14.01 15.64
N LEU A 400 -11.91 14.74 14.55
CA LEU A 400 -10.92 15.60 13.88
C LEU A 400 -10.52 16.85 14.70
N GLU A 401 -11.28 17.20 15.76
CA GLU A 401 -11.03 18.34 16.63
C GLU A 401 -10.94 19.69 15.86
N GLN A 402 -11.79 19.85 14.86
CA GLN A 402 -11.87 21.04 14.01
C GLN A 402 -13.02 21.97 14.43
N HIS A 403 -13.60 21.78 15.63
CA HIS A 403 -14.72 22.53 16.15
C HIS A 403 -16.00 22.38 15.29
N VAL A 404 -16.16 21.24 14.64
CA VAL A 404 -17.30 20.86 13.82
C VAL A 404 -17.97 19.64 14.41
N ASP A 405 -19.23 19.76 14.78
CA ASP A 405 -19.99 18.67 15.42
C ASP A 405 -20.72 17.79 14.41
N SER A 406 -21.06 18.33 13.25
CA SER A 406 -21.75 17.60 12.19
C SER A 406 -21.57 18.29 10.83
N LEU A 407 -21.88 17.57 9.75
CA LEU A 407 -21.93 18.14 8.39
C LEU A 407 -22.98 19.24 8.27
N MET A 408 -24.04 19.19 9.09
CA MET A 408 -25.09 20.23 9.11
C MET A 408 -24.58 21.58 9.66
N SER A 409 -23.38 21.63 10.21
CA SER A 409 -22.75 22.86 10.69
C SER A 409 -22.17 23.73 9.55
N TYR A 410 -22.14 23.21 8.35
CA TYR A 410 -21.66 23.92 7.16
C TYR A 410 -22.84 24.47 6.36
N ASP A 411 -22.69 25.69 5.85
CA ASP A 411 -23.56 26.25 4.81
C ASP A 411 -22.96 25.83 3.45
N PHE A 412 -23.70 25.03 2.69
CA PHE A 412 -23.32 24.58 1.36
C PHE A 412 -24.01 25.38 0.23
N THR A 413 -24.55 26.56 0.56
CA THR A 413 -25.33 27.35 -0.39
C THR A 413 -24.50 28.37 -1.17
N ASP A 414 -23.20 28.41 -1.00
CA ASP A 414 -22.27 29.29 -1.77
C ASP A 414 -21.64 28.59 -2.97
#